data_74d54e9d77f9370a9b949c3b50e38478
#
_entry.id   74d54e9d77f9370a9b949c3b50e38478
#
_cell.length_a   1.000
_cell.length_b   1.000
_cell.length_c   1.000
_cell.angle_alpha   90.00
_cell.angle_beta   90.00
_cell.angle_gamma   90.00
#
_symmetry.space_group_name_H-M   'P 1'
#
loop_
_entity.id
_entity.type
_entity.pdbx_description
1 polymer ?
#
loop_
_entity_poly.entity_id
_entity_poly.type
_entity_poly.pdbx_seq_one_letter_code
_entity_poly.pdbx_strand_id
1 'polypeptide(L)'
;MEVFDISGQIISPLAGKGLYVAGDSIAYGKSSTGGYGKCIADKYGMTLTNEAADGATLTPNITDNVYGGVRGCISTVVTNSTALAKADYILLEGGVNDAWNNAPVGTLTDGFAATYDETTMTGALEKMLDYLAKNYSDKRVAYVFPHGGLFGSSENWYKTYKPAILAALKKWGVPYVDIAESTPPMGEHGVGGLGDKYTSDGTHPNKAGYERFYMEPVAALLKRL
;
A
#
# COMPACT_ATOMS: atom_id res chain seq x y z
N MET A 1 -0.80 13.32 21.21
CA MET A 1 0.06 13.81 22.31
C MET A 1 1.38 14.24 21.68
N GLU A 2 1.74 15.50 21.81
CA GLU A 2 3.05 15.98 21.34
C GLU A 2 4.14 15.45 22.28
N VAL A 3 5.21 14.90 21.73
CA VAL A 3 6.37 14.42 22.47
C VAL A 3 7.46 15.46 22.30
N PHE A 4 8.03 15.91 23.41
CA PHE A 4 9.10 16.89 23.42
C PHE A 4 10.42 16.21 23.83
N ASP A 5 11.52 16.60 23.22
CA ASP A 5 12.86 16.23 23.68
C ASP A 5 13.29 17.05 24.91
N ILE A 6 14.48 16.75 25.41
CA ILE A 6 15.06 17.48 26.58
C ILE A 6 15.35 18.96 26.31
N SER A 7 15.34 19.37 25.02
CA SER A 7 15.49 20.78 24.62
C SER A 7 14.15 21.50 24.44
N GLY A 8 13.01 20.78 24.60
CA GLY A 8 11.67 21.29 24.36
C GLY A 8 11.26 21.30 22.91
N GLN A 9 11.98 20.59 22.01
CA GLN A 9 11.57 20.41 20.62
C GLN A 9 10.53 19.29 20.49
N ILE A 10 9.52 19.52 19.65
CA ILE A 10 8.50 18.51 19.33
C ILE A 10 9.17 17.40 18.50
N ILE A 11 9.21 16.19 19.08
CA ILE A 11 9.67 15.00 18.37
C ILE A 11 8.46 14.33 17.71
N SER A 12 8.59 13.95 16.44
CA SER A 12 7.58 13.13 15.80
C SER A 12 7.42 11.79 16.53
N PRO A 13 6.18 11.32 16.80
CA PRO A 13 5.96 9.99 17.37
C PRO A 13 6.46 8.84 16.45
N LEU A 14 6.81 9.17 15.21
CA LEU A 14 7.37 8.23 14.23
C LEU A 14 8.90 8.12 14.31
N ALA A 15 9.58 9.07 14.99
CA ALA A 15 11.04 9.09 15.04
C ALA A 15 11.62 7.83 15.70
N GLY A 16 12.61 7.23 15.05
CA GLY A 16 13.27 6.00 15.51
C GLY A 16 12.44 4.71 15.35
N LYS A 17 11.23 4.80 14.78
CA LYS A 17 10.35 3.65 14.57
C LYS A 17 10.69 2.88 13.30
N GLY A 18 10.42 1.58 13.31
CA GLY A 18 10.51 0.72 12.14
C GLY A 18 9.26 0.85 11.24
N LEU A 19 9.46 1.08 9.96
CA LEU A 19 8.43 1.09 8.93
C LEU A 19 8.67 -0.04 7.94
N TYR A 20 7.72 -0.97 7.86
CA TYR A 20 7.67 -2.00 6.83
C TYR A 20 6.66 -1.62 5.75
N VAL A 21 7.02 -1.78 4.49
CA VAL A 21 6.16 -1.50 3.35
C VAL A 21 6.13 -2.72 2.44
N ALA A 22 4.94 -3.21 2.11
CA ALA A 22 4.72 -4.20 1.08
C ALA A 22 3.62 -3.73 0.12
N GLY A 23 3.83 -3.94 -1.16
CA GLY A 23 2.90 -3.49 -2.18
C GLY A 23 3.44 -3.69 -3.58
N ASP A 24 2.84 -2.99 -4.53
CA ASP A 24 3.21 -3.05 -5.93
C ASP A 24 4.22 -1.95 -6.35
N SER A 25 4.21 -1.59 -7.63
CA SER A 25 5.12 -0.60 -8.22
C SER A 25 4.99 0.79 -7.59
N ILE A 26 3.82 1.15 -7.09
CA ILE A 26 3.57 2.45 -6.46
C ILE A 26 4.23 2.48 -5.07
N ALA A 27 4.05 1.44 -4.26
CA ALA A 27 4.74 1.32 -2.98
C ALA A 27 6.25 1.12 -3.13
N TYR A 28 6.68 0.38 -4.17
CA TYR A 28 8.08 0.21 -4.53
C TYR A 28 8.77 1.52 -4.91
N GLY A 29 8.04 2.43 -5.56
CA GLY A 29 8.57 3.70 -6.07
C GLY A 29 9.25 3.58 -7.42
N LYS A 30 8.63 2.87 -8.38
CA LYS A 30 9.16 2.58 -9.72
C LYS A 30 9.77 3.79 -10.43
N SER A 31 9.18 4.96 -10.27
CA SER A 31 9.62 6.22 -10.87
C SER A 31 10.30 7.18 -9.88
N SER A 32 10.69 6.65 -8.72
CA SER A 32 11.33 7.40 -7.64
C SER A 32 12.16 6.44 -6.79
N THR A 33 13.08 6.97 -6.00
CA THR A 33 13.88 6.13 -5.11
C THR A 33 13.08 5.79 -3.85
N GLY A 34 12.46 4.61 -3.80
CA GLY A 34 11.84 4.01 -2.61
C GLY A 34 10.42 4.48 -2.28
N GLY A 35 9.71 5.16 -3.19
CA GLY A 35 8.30 5.49 -3.06
C GLY A 35 7.96 6.38 -1.85
N TYR A 36 6.67 6.37 -1.47
CA TYR A 36 6.19 7.15 -0.33
C TYR A 36 6.79 6.68 1.01
N GLY A 37 7.10 5.39 1.14
CA GLY A 37 7.75 4.86 2.35
C GLY A 37 9.08 5.53 2.63
N LYS A 38 9.88 5.74 1.58
CA LYS A 38 11.18 6.44 1.70
C LYS A 38 11.01 7.92 2.04
N CYS A 39 10.05 8.61 1.42
CA CYS A 39 9.77 10.01 1.74
C CYS A 39 9.39 10.19 3.21
N ILE A 40 8.57 9.29 3.76
CA ILE A 40 8.14 9.32 5.16
C ILE A 40 9.32 8.99 6.08
N ALA A 41 10.06 7.92 5.77
CA ALA A 41 11.19 7.48 6.59
C ALA A 41 12.25 8.56 6.71
N ASP A 42 12.63 9.19 5.60
CA ASP A 42 13.60 10.27 5.59
C ASP A 42 13.13 11.49 6.38
N LYS A 43 11.85 11.88 6.19
CA LYS A 43 11.32 13.08 6.85
C LYS A 43 11.18 12.92 8.37
N TYR A 44 10.77 11.73 8.81
CA TYR A 44 10.45 11.50 10.22
C TYR A 44 11.47 10.66 10.98
N GLY A 45 12.61 10.32 10.36
CA GLY A 45 13.68 9.56 11.02
C GLY A 45 13.27 8.11 11.33
N MET A 46 12.52 7.45 10.44
CA MET A 46 12.16 6.05 10.60
C MET A 46 13.17 5.12 9.92
N THR A 47 13.24 3.88 10.38
CA THR A 47 13.99 2.82 9.68
C THR A 47 13.07 2.10 8.71
N LEU A 48 13.34 2.22 7.39
CA LEU A 48 12.51 1.62 6.34
C LEU A 48 13.00 0.22 5.96
N THR A 49 12.05 -0.71 5.88
CA THR A 49 12.16 -1.95 5.09
C THR A 49 11.07 -1.92 4.02
N ASN A 50 11.44 -1.84 2.75
CA ASN A 50 10.50 -1.85 1.63
C ASN A 50 10.66 -3.16 0.84
N GLU A 51 9.68 -4.05 0.94
CA GLU A 51 9.59 -5.32 0.21
C GLU A 51 8.52 -5.27 -0.90
N ALA A 52 8.06 -4.09 -1.26
CA ALA A 52 7.20 -3.90 -2.42
C ALA A 52 7.94 -4.22 -3.72
N ALA A 53 7.21 -4.68 -4.74
CA ALA A 53 7.80 -5.05 -6.03
C ALA A 53 6.97 -4.54 -7.21
N ASP A 54 7.65 -4.10 -8.25
CA ASP A 54 7.01 -3.63 -9.49
C ASP A 54 6.14 -4.74 -10.11
N GLY A 55 4.86 -4.44 -10.36
CA GLY A 55 3.90 -5.37 -10.94
C GLY A 55 3.35 -6.43 -9.97
N ALA A 56 3.66 -6.36 -8.68
CA ALA A 56 3.14 -7.33 -7.70
C ALA A 56 1.61 -7.28 -7.58
N THR A 57 1.00 -8.43 -7.30
CA THR A 57 -0.44 -8.61 -7.11
C THR A 57 -0.74 -9.11 -5.71
N LEU A 58 -1.96 -8.93 -5.24
CA LEU A 58 -2.45 -9.59 -4.02
C LEU A 58 -2.66 -11.08 -4.27
N THR A 59 -3.20 -11.43 -5.43
CA THR A 59 -3.47 -12.81 -5.86
C THR A 59 -2.18 -13.51 -6.28
N PRO A 60 -1.85 -14.69 -5.75
CA PRO A 60 -0.73 -15.49 -6.24
C PRO A 60 -0.99 -16.03 -7.66
N ASN A 61 0.09 -16.37 -8.39
CA ASN A 61 0.04 -17.08 -9.67
C ASN A 61 -0.60 -16.33 -10.86
N ILE A 62 -0.60 -15.01 -10.87
CA ILE A 62 -0.87 -14.30 -12.12
C ILE A 62 0.41 -14.34 -12.96
N THR A 63 0.47 -15.35 -13.84
CA THR A 63 1.66 -15.66 -14.65
C THR A 63 1.81 -14.76 -15.87
N ASP A 64 0.73 -14.12 -16.31
CA ASP A 64 0.70 -13.31 -17.54
C ASP A 64 0.83 -11.81 -17.25
N ASN A 65 1.78 -11.46 -16.42
CA ASN A 65 2.15 -10.07 -16.28
C ASN A 65 2.75 -9.59 -17.63
N VAL A 66 2.09 -8.66 -18.27
CA VAL A 66 2.48 -8.03 -19.55
C VAL A 66 3.95 -7.53 -19.55
N TYR A 67 4.56 -7.40 -18.38
CA TYR A 67 5.93 -6.97 -18.17
C TYR A 67 6.93 -8.09 -17.85
N GLY A 68 6.55 -9.36 -18.08
CA GLY A 68 7.46 -10.49 -18.15
C GLY A 68 8.21 -10.85 -16.87
N GLY A 69 7.56 -11.47 -15.92
CA GLY A 69 8.21 -12.09 -14.76
C GLY A 69 7.24 -12.36 -13.61
N VAL A 70 7.47 -13.45 -12.90
CA VAL A 70 6.81 -13.74 -11.61
C VAL A 70 7.28 -12.65 -10.61
N ARG A 71 6.55 -11.58 -10.53
CA ARG A 71 6.88 -10.47 -9.65
C ARG A 71 6.08 -10.54 -8.37
N GLY A 72 6.26 -11.55 -7.60
CA GLY A 72 5.84 -11.61 -6.23
C GLY A 72 4.33 -11.42 -5.98
N CYS A 73 3.80 -12.29 -5.17
CA CYS A 73 2.50 -12.08 -4.55
C CYS A 73 2.71 -11.35 -3.22
N ILE A 74 2.04 -10.20 -3.05
CA ILE A 74 2.18 -9.36 -1.84
C ILE A 74 1.85 -10.18 -0.59
N SER A 75 0.80 -10.99 -0.62
CA SER A 75 0.44 -11.84 0.53
C SER A 75 1.52 -12.86 0.85
N THR A 76 2.16 -13.44 -0.16
CA THR A 76 3.27 -14.40 0.02
C THR A 76 4.53 -13.69 0.56
N VAL A 77 4.86 -12.51 0.06
CA VAL A 77 5.99 -11.72 0.57
C VAL A 77 5.79 -11.42 2.05
N VAL A 78 4.63 -10.89 2.42
CA VAL A 78 4.32 -10.55 3.82
C VAL A 78 4.35 -11.77 4.73
N THR A 79 3.71 -12.88 4.34
CA THR A 79 3.64 -14.07 5.20
C THR A 79 4.98 -14.81 5.36
N ASN A 80 5.95 -14.58 4.47
CA ASN A 80 7.29 -15.14 4.54
C ASN A 80 8.36 -14.15 5.05
N SER A 81 8.00 -12.88 5.26
CA SER A 81 8.97 -11.87 5.67
C SER A 81 9.41 -12.02 7.13
N THR A 82 10.71 -12.08 7.34
CA THR A 82 11.33 -12.00 8.67
C THR A 82 11.52 -10.56 9.15
N ALA A 83 11.38 -9.59 8.26
CA ALA A 83 11.58 -8.18 8.57
C ALA A 83 10.42 -7.57 9.37
N LEU A 84 9.24 -8.18 9.33
CA LEU A 84 8.06 -7.76 10.10
C LEU A 84 8.33 -7.67 11.61
N ALA A 85 9.19 -8.54 12.14
CA ALA A 85 9.54 -8.54 13.56
C ALA A 85 10.18 -7.21 14.02
N LYS A 86 10.86 -6.50 13.12
CA LYS A 86 11.54 -5.21 13.40
C LYS A 86 10.66 -3.99 13.14
N ALA A 87 9.47 -4.18 12.57
CA ALA A 87 8.56 -3.10 12.27
C ALA A 87 7.77 -2.67 13.53
N ASP A 88 7.51 -1.40 13.66
CA ASP A 88 6.47 -0.83 14.53
C ASP A 88 5.19 -0.60 13.73
N TYR A 89 5.34 -0.24 12.46
CA TYR A 89 4.29 0.07 11.50
C TYR A 89 4.43 -0.79 10.24
N ILE A 90 3.31 -1.30 9.75
CA ILE A 90 3.21 -2.10 8.53
C ILE A 90 2.25 -1.40 7.58
N LEU A 91 2.75 -0.93 6.44
CA LEU A 91 1.95 -0.37 5.36
C LEU A 91 1.80 -1.39 4.24
N LEU A 92 0.56 -1.64 3.88
CA LEU A 92 0.17 -2.51 2.79
C LEU A 92 -0.42 -1.67 1.65
N GLU A 93 -0.18 -2.08 0.43
CA GLU A 93 -0.74 -1.48 -0.78
C GLU A 93 -0.87 -2.58 -1.84
N GLY A 94 -1.79 -2.45 -2.82
CA GLY A 94 -1.92 -3.41 -3.91
C GLY A 94 -3.33 -3.47 -4.52
N GLY A 95 -3.55 -4.47 -5.38
CA GLY A 95 -4.83 -4.71 -6.04
C GLY A 95 -5.00 -4.01 -7.38
N VAL A 96 -4.20 -3.00 -7.70
CA VAL A 96 -4.25 -2.34 -9.03
C VAL A 96 -3.82 -3.30 -10.12
N ASN A 97 -2.75 -4.07 -9.90
CA ASN A 97 -2.30 -5.08 -10.85
C ASN A 97 -3.26 -6.27 -10.91
N ASP A 98 -3.94 -6.62 -9.81
CA ASP A 98 -5.02 -7.59 -9.84
C ASP A 98 -6.15 -7.14 -10.78
N ALA A 99 -6.54 -5.86 -10.70
CA ALA A 99 -7.55 -5.27 -11.58
C ALA A 99 -7.10 -5.24 -13.05
N TRP A 100 -5.85 -4.90 -13.33
CA TRP A 100 -5.29 -4.92 -14.69
C TRP A 100 -5.25 -6.31 -15.30
N ASN A 101 -4.95 -7.31 -14.50
CA ASN A 101 -4.86 -8.70 -14.94
C ASN A 101 -6.21 -9.43 -14.85
N ASN A 102 -7.31 -8.76 -14.48
CA ASN A 102 -8.61 -9.37 -14.26
C ASN A 102 -8.56 -10.59 -13.32
N ALA A 103 -7.77 -10.49 -12.26
CA ALA A 103 -7.68 -11.54 -11.25
C ALA A 103 -9.05 -11.87 -10.65
N PRO A 104 -9.35 -13.12 -10.30
CA PRO A 104 -10.58 -13.44 -9.60
C PRO A 104 -10.69 -12.63 -8.30
N VAL A 105 -11.76 -11.83 -8.16
CA VAL A 105 -11.95 -11.00 -6.97
C VAL A 105 -12.24 -11.85 -5.74
N GLY A 106 -13.06 -12.87 -5.89
CA GLY A 106 -13.53 -13.71 -4.79
C GLY A 106 -14.59 -13.03 -3.93
N THR A 107 -14.95 -13.70 -2.84
CA THR A 107 -15.88 -13.20 -1.82
C THR A 107 -15.24 -13.26 -0.46
N LEU A 108 -15.57 -12.32 0.41
CA LEU A 108 -15.13 -12.37 1.81
C LEU A 108 -15.72 -13.59 2.50
N THR A 109 -14.93 -14.20 3.38
CA THR A 109 -15.39 -15.30 4.21
C THR A 109 -16.41 -14.81 5.25
N ASP A 110 -17.35 -15.69 5.62
CA ASP A 110 -18.20 -15.44 6.78
C ASP A 110 -17.38 -15.60 8.07
N GLY A 111 -17.30 -14.54 8.86
CA GLY A 111 -16.47 -14.54 10.07
C GLY A 111 -14.96 -14.65 9.73
N PHE A 112 -14.23 -15.31 10.63
CA PHE A 112 -12.79 -15.57 10.46
C PHE A 112 -12.60 -17.04 10.15
N ALA A 113 -12.19 -17.34 8.90
CA ALA A 113 -12.07 -18.70 8.41
C ALA A 113 -10.80 -19.41 8.89
N ALA A 114 -10.84 -20.74 8.90
CA ALA A 114 -9.62 -21.54 9.11
C ALA A 114 -8.72 -21.55 7.86
N THR A 115 -9.31 -21.37 6.68
CA THR A 115 -8.63 -21.34 5.37
C THR A 115 -9.25 -20.29 4.47
N TYR A 116 -8.43 -19.72 3.59
CA TYR A 116 -8.83 -18.69 2.63
C TYR A 116 -8.55 -19.19 1.21
N ASP A 117 -9.41 -18.81 0.25
CA ASP A 117 -9.16 -19.11 -1.17
C ASP A 117 -8.14 -18.14 -1.76
N GLU A 118 -6.87 -18.47 -1.62
CA GLU A 118 -5.76 -17.65 -2.12
C GLU A 118 -5.71 -17.49 -3.64
N THR A 119 -6.53 -18.25 -4.39
CA THR A 119 -6.63 -18.07 -5.85
C THR A 119 -7.43 -16.82 -6.21
N THR A 120 -8.02 -16.15 -5.22
CA THR A 120 -8.77 -14.90 -5.35
C THR A 120 -8.11 -13.76 -4.60
N MET A 121 -8.33 -12.52 -5.05
CA MET A 121 -7.76 -11.33 -4.43
C MET A 121 -8.21 -11.17 -2.98
N THR A 122 -9.52 -11.31 -2.71
CA THR A 122 -10.04 -11.18 -1.34
C THR A 122 -9.53 -12.28 -0.42
N GLY A 123 -9.44 -13.52 -0.92
CA GLY A 123 -8.92 -14.63 -0.12
C GLY A 123 -7.44 -14.48 0.21
N ALA A 124 -6.61 -14.04 -0.76
CA ALA A 124 -5.20 -13.74 -0.53
C ALA A 124 -5.01 -12.58 0.46
N LEU A 125 -5.82 -11.52 0.34
CA LEU A 125 -5.82 -10.40 1.28
C LEU A 125 -6.23 -10.84 2.69
N GLU A 126 -7.33 -11.58 2.83
CA GLU A 126 -7.78 -12.07 4.13
C GLU A 126 -6.76 -12.98 4.80
N LYS A 127 -6.10 -13.88 4.06
CA LYS A 127 -5.01 -14.70 4.59
C LYS A 127 -3.87 -13.86 5.14
N MET A 128 -3.46 -12.83 4.39
CA MET A 128 -2.40 -11.93 4.83
C MET A 128 -2.79 -11.18 6.11
N LEU A 129 -4.01 -10.65 6.18
CA LEU A 129 -4.50 -9.93 7.35
C LEU A 129 -4.66 -10.85 8.57
N ASP A 130 -5.15 -12.08 8.39
CA ASP A 130 -5.23 -13.11 9.42
C ASP A 130 -3.84 -13.46 9.97
N TYR A 131 -2.87 -13.64 9.08
CA TYR A 131 -1.48 -13.90 9.45
C TYR A 131 -0.89 -12.78 10.31
N LEU A 132 -1.08 -11.53 9.89
CA LEU A 132 -0.61 -10.36 10.64
C LEU A 132 -1.30 -10.25 12.00
N ALA A 133 -2.61 -10.43 12.05
CA ALA A 133 -3.36 -10.39 13.30
C ALA A 133 -2.92 -11.47 14.31
N LYS A 134 -2.57 -12.67 13.84
CA LYS A 134 -2.14 -13.79 14.69
C LYS A 134 -0.70 -13.66 15.16
N ASN A 135 0.20 -13.20 14.28
CA ASN A 135 1.64 -13.28 14.55
C ASN A 135 2.27 -11.92 14.90
N TYR A 136 1.58 -10.80 14.60
CA TYR A 136 2.09 -9.44 14.73
C TYR A 136 1.01 -8.50 15.28
N SER A 137 0.21 -8.97 16.24
CA SER A 137 -0.88 -8.19 16.84
C SER A 137 -0.41 -6.96 17.63
N ASP A 138 0.86 -6.88 17.96
CA ASP A 138 1.53 -5.72 18.57
C ASP A 138 1.92 -4.63 17.56
N LYS A 139 1.86 -4.92 16.25
CA LYS A 139 2.22 -3.99 15.18
C LYS A 139 1.01 -3.18 14.70
N ARG A 140 1.29 -1.99 14.20
CA ARG A 140 0.28 -1.09 13.65
C ARG A 140 0.18 -1.29 12.15
N VAL A 141 -0.88 -1.96 11.70
CA VAL A 141 -1.12 -2.26 10.29
C VAL A 141 -2.06 -1.21 9.70
N ALA A 142 -1.72 -0.72 8.50
CA ALA A 142 -2.57 0.17 7.73
C ALA A 142 -2.44 -0.09 6.23
N TYR A 143 -3.41 0.40 5.46
CA TYR A 143 -3.46 0.23 4.02
C TYR A 143 -3.44 1.59 3.30
N VAL A 144 -2.73 1.65 2.17
CA VAL A 144 -2.66 2.85 1.33
C VAL A 144 -3.32 2.54 -0.01
N PHE A 145 -4.39 3.27 -0.33
CA PHE A 145 -4.95 3.26 -1.68
C PHE A 145 -4.24 4.31 -2.54
N PRO A 146 -3.95 4.00 -3.81
CA PRO A 146 -3.25 4.91 -4.69
C PRO A 146 -4.10 6.13 -5.08
N HIS A 147 -3.45 7.10 -5.73
CA HIS A 147 -4.07 8.28 -6.29
C HIS A 147 -5.10 7.96 -7.38
N GLY A 148 -5.96 8.94 -7.68
CA GLY A 148 -6.94 8.85 -8.76
C GLY A 148 -6.33 8.98 -10.15
N GLY A 149 -7.09 8.59 -11.18
CA GLY A 149 -6.70 8.73 -12.58
C GLY A 149 -5.60 7.75 -13.03
N LEU A 150 -5.52 6.59 -12.45
CA LEU A 150 -4.58 5.55 -12.87
C LEU A 150 -4.81 5.18 -14.34
N PHE A 151 -3.77 5.32 -15.17
CA PHE A 151 -3.85 5.03 -16.60
C PHE A 151 -4.26 3.57 -16.86
N GLY A 152 -5.30 3.37 -17.69
CA GLY A 152 -5.70 2.07 -18.21
C GLY A 152 -6.49 1.14 -17.28
N SER A 153 -6.63 1.42 -15.97
CA SER A 153 -7.30 0.50 -15.03
C SER A 153 -8.55 1.06 -14.34
N SER A 154 -8.91 2.30 -14.66
CA SER A 154 -9.77 3.10 -13.82
C SER A 154 -11.14 2.50 -13.51
N GLU A 155 -11.86 1.97 -14.50
CA GLU A 155 -13.25 1.55 -14.28
C GLU A 155 -13.33 0.29 -13.43
N ASN A 156 -12.60 -0.75 -13.79
CA ASN A 156 -12.61 -2.04 -13.08
C ASN A 156 -12.05 -1.88 -11.67
N TRP A 157 -10.94 -1.14 -11.52
CA TRP A 157 -10.36 -0.81 -10.22
C TRP A 157 -11.38 -0.16 -9.30
N TYR A 158 -12.01 0.94 -9.72
CA TYR A 158 -12.92 1.69 -8.87
C TYR A 158 -14.26 1.00 -8.61
N LYS A 159 -14.77 0.24 -9.58
CA LYS A 159 -16.09 -0.39 -9.46
C LYS A 159 -16.06 -1.76 -8.76
N THR A 160 -14.95 -2.47 -8.83
CA THR A 160 -14.90 -3.88 -8.42
C THR A 160 -13.84 -4.14 -7.37
N TYR A 161 -12.56 -3.87 -7.67
CA TYR A 161 -11.46 -4.30 -6.82
C TYR A 161 -11.31 -3.45 -5.56
N LYS A 162 -11.26 -2.13 -5.69
CA LYS A 162 -11.15 -1.22 -4.55
C LYS A 162 -12.29 -1.40 -3.54
N PRO A 163 -13.58 -1.50 -3.93
CA PRO A 163 -14.66 -1.79 -3.00
C PRO A 163 -14.51 -3.13 -2.26
N ALA A 164 -14.02 -4.16 -2.94
CA ALA A 164 -13.77 -5.46 -2.31
C ALA A 164 -12.65 -5.40 -1.27
N ILE A 165 -11.55 -4.69 -1.58
CA ILE A 165 -10.48 -4.44 -0.60
C ILE A 165 -10.99 -3.63 0.59
N LEU A 166 -11.76 -2.55 0.35
CA LEU A 166 -12.35 -1.75 1.42
C LEU A 166 -13.24 -2.59 2.35
N ALA A 167 -14.03 -3.50 1.80
CA ALA A 167 -14.86 -4.41 2.59
C ALA A 167 -14.00 -5.36 3.45
N ALA A 168 -12.89 -5.88 2.91
CA ALA A 168 -11.94 -6.69 3.66
C ALA A 168 -11.28 -5.88 4.80
N LEU A 169 -10.76 -4.69 4.51
CA LEU A 169 -10.13 -3.83 5.52
C LEU A 169 -11.10 -3.48 6.65
N LYS A 170 -12.35 -3.18 6.31
CA LYS A 170 -13.42 -2.90 7.30
C LYS A 170 -13.70 -4.12 8.18
N LYS A 171 -13.80 -5.31 7.59
CA LYS A 171 -14.00 -6.57 8.33
C LYS A 171 -12.86 -6.83 9.32
N TRP A 172 -11.63 -6.60 8.91
CA TRP A 172 -10.43 -6.85 9.70
C TRP A 172 -10.03 -5.70 10.62
N GLY A 173 -10.76 -4.58 10.60
CA GLY A 173 -10.44 -3.40 11.41
C GLY A 173 -9.13 -2.71 11.01
N VAL A 174 -8.70 -2.84 9.76
CA VAL A 174 -7.46 -2.23 9.27
C VAL A 174 -7.75 -0.81 8.78
N PRO A 175 -7.17 0.22 9.41
CA PRO A 175 -7.29 1.59 8.97
C PRO A 175 -6.59 1.81 7.62
N TYR A 176 -7.05 2.80 6.87
CA TYR A 176 -6.49 3.10 5.57
C TYR A 176 -6.44 4.60 5.29
N VAL A 177 -5.66 4.98 4.30
CA VAL A 177 -5.72 6.27 3.64
C VAL A 177 -5.98 6.07 2.16
N ASP A 178 -6.89 6.84 1.61
CA ASP A 178 -7.21 6.85 0.19
C ASP A 178 -6.68 8.14 -0.43
N ILE A 179 -5.58 8.01 -1.16
CA ILE A 179 -4.93 9.18 -1.78
C ILE A 179 -5.83 9.79 -2.86
N ALA A 180 -6.66 8.97 -3.53
CA ALA A 180 -7.60 9.48 -4.52
C ALA A 180 -8.69 10.39 -3.95
N GLU A 181 -9.05 10.25 -2.67
CA GLU A 181 -10.05 11.11 -2.02
C GLU A 181 -9.51 12.50 -1.63
N SER A 182 -8.19 12.60 -1.48
CA SER A 182 -7.52 13.82 -1.02
C SER A 182 -6.69 14.54 -2.09
N THR A 183 -6.66 14.00 -3.30
CA THR A 183 -5.85 14.51 -4.41
C THR A 183 -6.65 14.60 -5.71
N PRO A 184 -6.38 15.59 -6.58
CA PRO A 184 -6.94 15.58 -7.92
C PRO A 184 -6.44 14.35 -8.71
N PRO A 185 -7.13 13.92 -9.78
CA PRO A 185 -6.69 12.84 -10.65
C PRO A 185 -5.28 13.10 -11.18
N MET A 186 -4.30 12.45 -10.60
CA MET A 186 -2.89 12.73 -10.82
C MET A 186 -2.33 11.95 -12.02
N GLY A 187 -2.95 10.79 -12.30
CA GLY A 187 -2.46 9.88 -13.32
C GLY A 187 -2.93 10.20 -14.75
N GLU A 188 -3.97 10.99 -14.94
CA GLU A 188 -4.46 11.31 -16.28
C GLU A 188 -3.58 12.34 -16.98
N HIS A 189 -3.08 11.97 -18.17
CA HIS A 189 -2.37 12.88 -19.04
C HIS A 189 -3.32 13.99 -19.52
N GLY A 190 -2.89 15.24 -19.41
CA GLY A 190 -3.64 16.39 -19.89
C GLY A 190 -4.68 16.97 -18.94
N VAL A 191 -4.96 16.35 -17.79
CA VAL A 191 -5.81 16.98 -16.76
C VAL A 191 -4.99 18.04 -16.02
N GLY A 192 -5.01 19.26 -16.52
CA GLY A 192 -4.28 20.38 -15.94
C GLY A 192 -2.75 20.18 -15.90
N GLY A 193 -2.19 19.26 -16.69
CA GLY A 193 -0.77 18.91 -16.68
C GLY A 193 -0.29 18.24 -15.41
N LEU A 194 -1.19 17.73 -14.56
CA LEU A 194 -0.82 17.10 -13.30
C LEU A 194 -0.13 15.76 -13.51
N GLY A 195 -0.60 14.95 -14.46
CA GLY A 195 0.01 13.67 -14.80
C GLY A 195 1.50 13.81 -15.13
N ASP A 196 1.84 14.70 -16.05
CA ASP A 196 3.21 14.91 -16.50
C ASP A 196 4.13 15.53 -15.44
N LYS A 197 3.55 16.27 -14.52
CA LYS A 197 4.30 16.91 -13.43
C LYS A 197 4.63 15.96 -12.28
N TYR A 198 3.70 15.08 -11.93
CA TYR A 198 3.74 14.30 -10.70
C TYR A 198 3.81 12.79 -10.92
N THR A 199 3.67 12.33 -12.16
CA THR A 199 3.88 10.94 -12.55
C THR A 199 4.88 10.86 -13.70
N SER A 200 5.42 9.68 -13.97
CA SER A 200 6.30 9.43 -15.12
C SER A 200 5.56 8.92 -16.35
N ASP A 201 4.41 8.27 -16.15
CA ASP A 201 3.69 7.53 -17.19
C ASP A 201 2.16 7.51 -16.95
N GLY A 202 1.65 8.43 -16.15
CA GLY A 202 0.24 8.50 -15.79
C GLY A 202 -0.20 7.53 -14.68
N THR A 203 0.71 6.67 -14.19
CA THR A 203 0.41 5.68 -13.14
C THR A 203 1.40 5.78 -11.98
N HIS A 204 2.69 5.92 -12.28
CA HIS A 204 3.73 5.87 -11.26
C HIS A 204 4.15 7.27 -10.83
N PRO A 205 3.90 7.64 -9.56
CA PRO A 205 4.33 8.94 -9.06
C PRO A 205 5.84 9.09 -9.14
N ASN A 206 6.30 10.25 -9.60
CA ASN A 206 7.68 10.65 -9.44
C ASN A 206 7.92 11.18 -8.01
N LYS A 207 9.16 11.57 -7.69
CA LYS A 207 9.50 12.09 -6.34
C LYS A 207 8.58 13.22 -5.91
N ALA A 208 8.31 14.19 -6.79
CA ALA A 208 7.44 15.32 -6.48
C ALA A 208 5.99 14.88 -6.19
N GLY A 209 5.49 13.84 -6.89
CA GLY A 209 4.18 13.26 -6.65
C GLY A 209 4.08 12.61 -5.27
N TYR A 210 5.08 11.82 -4.87
CA TYR A 210 5.11 11.23 -3.53
C TYR A 210 5.21 12.28 -2.43
N GLU A 211 6.11 13.24 -2.55
CA GLU A 211 6.28 14.31 -1.55
C GLU A 211 5.04 15.19 -1.41
N ARG A 212 4.36 15.47 -2.52
CA ARG A 212 3.22 16.37 -2.55
C ARG A 212 1.92 15.71 -2.06
N PHE A 213 1.65 14.46 -2.46
CA PHE A 213 0.34 13.87 -2.32
C PHE A 213 0.27 12.65 -1.39
N TYR A 214 1.38 11.94 -1.18
CA TYR A 214 1.39 10.73 -0.36
C TYR A 214 1.95 10.95 1.04
N MET A 215 3.07 11.67 1.13
CA MET A 215 3.86 11.73 2.35
C MET A 215 3.05 12.17 3.57
N GLU A 216 2.37 13.31 3.50
CA GLU A 216 1.64 13.84 4.65
C GLU A 216 0.36 13.05 4.98
N PRO A 217 -0.52 12.66 4.01
CA PRO A 217 -1.68 11.85 4.34
C PRO A 217 -1.32 10.50 4.97
N VAL A 218 -0.29 9.83 4.46
CA VAL A 218 0.16 8.53 5.01
C VAL A 218 0.80 8.73 6.39
N ALA A 219 1.66 9.74 6.56
CA ALA A 219 2.24 10.04 7.87
C ALA A 219 1.18 10.45 8.91
N ALA A 220 0.14 11.19 8.49
CA ALA A 220 -0.97 11.54 9.37
C ALA A 220 -1.76 10.30 9.81
N LEU A 221 -1.94 9.31 8.93
CA LEU A 221 -2.51 8.01 9.29
C LEU A 221 -1.63 7.31 10.34
N LEU A 222 -0.33 7.14 10.09
CA LEU A 222 0.60 6.48 11.01
C LEU A 222 0.64 7.13 12.40
N LYS A 223 0.60 8.45 12.48
CA LYS A 223 0.61 9.19 13.76
C LYS A 223 -0.66 8.98 14.61
N ARG A 224 -1.76 8.53 14.02
CA ARG A 224 -3.03 8.25 14.71
C ARG A 224 -3.14 6.81 15.21
N LEU A 225 -2.27 5.91 14.73
CA LEU A 225 -2.18 4.51 15.16
C LEU A 225 -1.32 4.38 16.41
#